data_71104d22137ba5f08a767c3df58dfef6
#
_entry.id   71104d22137ba5f08a767c3df58dfef6
#
_cell.length_a   1.000
_cell.length_b   1.000
_cell.length_c   1.000
_cell.angle_alpha   90.00
_cell.angle_beta   90.00
_cell.angle_gamma   90.00
#
_symmetry.space_group_name_H-M   'P 1'
#
loop_
_entity.id
_entity.type
_entity.pdbx_description
1 polymer ?
#
loop_
_entity_poly.entity_id
_entity_poly.type
_entity_poly.pdbx_seq_one_letter_code
_entity_poly.pdbx_strand_id
1 'polypeptide(L)'
;MNPPNIDYVFWPASVRRYSFREHVEAAAAGGFTSLAVAPETYRRAISSGSSVAELRTIADDNGVKLRHLDSLTDWAPIRVPSEVNPELRERFDISADECFAICEALGLETILAVAGYDKGVISSDVLIDGFGRLCDRAAQSGLWVDLEFMPFWGLPDLAAAWAIVDGAQRENCGIMVDTWHFSKGTPDFELLRSLPGHRLVSVQVADAMKHQRGSTLFEDTVRFRKFPGEGQLPVVEILKILHEKGHLRHIGSEVFADEADELSPAAAGKRSAESLGRVLEAAGIPRSEPELRSKAGGFSERRPA
;
A
#
# COMPACT_ATOMS: atom_id res chain seq x y z
N MET A 1 9.22 8.83 24.65
CA MET A 1 8.14 9.00 23.68
C MET A 1 7.46 7.65 23.55
N ASN A 2 6.14 7.59 23.61
CA ASN A 2 5.44 6.35 23.30
C ASN A 2 5.77 5.96 21.85
N PRO A 3 5.99 4.67 21.54
CA PRO A 3 6.19 4.26 20.16
C PRO A 3 4.99 4.70 19.32
N PRO A 4 5.19 5.12 18.07
CA PRO A 4 4.08 5.48 17.20
C PRO A 4 3.12 4.28 17.12
N ASN A 5 1.82 4.56 17.19
CA ASN A 5 0.81 3.53 16.99
C ASN A 5 0.86 3.12 15.51
N ILE A 6 1.44 1.95 15.24
CA ILE A 6 1.58 1.45 13.87
C ILE A 6 0.24 0.91 13.40
N ASP A 7 -0.20 1.38 12.25
CA ASP A 7 -1.38 0.90 11.55
C ASP A 7 -0.99 -0.29 10.65
N TYR A 8 -1.69 -1.41 10.81
CA TYR A 8 -1.46 -2.62 10.02
C TYR A 8 -2.39 -2.61 8.82
N VAL A 9 -1.82 -2.31 7.67
CA VAL A 9 -2.55 -2.12 6.41
C VAL A 9 -2.60 -3.42 5.62
N PHE A 10 -3.77 -3.80 5.14
CA PHE A 10 -3.90 -4.84 4.13
C PHE A 10 -3.89 -4.21 2.75
N TRP A 11 -2.84 -4.47 1.96
CA TRP A 11 -2.82 -4.20 0.53
C TRP A 11 -3.38 -5.42 -0.20
N PRO A 12 -4.49 -5.29 -0.96
CA PRO A 12 -5.27 -6.45 -1.40
C PRO A 12 -4.66 -7.18 -2.60
N ALA A 13 -3.35 -7.10 -2.81
CA ALA A 13 -2.63 -7.77 -3.89
C ALA A 13 -2.84 -9.30 -3.90
N SER A 14 -2.85 -9.92 -2.71
CA SER A 14 -3.08 -11.36 -2.56
C SER A 14 -4.55 -11.79 -2.73
N VAL A 15 -5.46 -10.85 -2.88
CA VAL A 15 -6.89 -11.06 -3.14
C VAL A 15 -7.39 -10.21 -4.31
N ARG A 16 -6.50 -9.82 -5.21
CA ARG A 16 -6.73 -8.89 -6.34
C ARG A 16 -7.89 -9.28 -7.26
N ARG A 17 -8.27 -10.56 -7.30
CA ARG A 17 -9.35 -11.10 -8.14
C ARG A 17 -10.72 -11.04 -7.48
N TYR A 18 -10.77 -10.68 -6.21
CA TYR A 18 -11.98 -10.70 -5.41
C TYR A 18 -12.68 -9.33 -5.37
N SER A 19 -13.89 -9.31 -4.84
CA SER A 19 -14.70 -8.10 -4.69
C SER A 19 -14.24 -7.22 -3.53
N PHE A 20 -14.70 -5.97 -3.49
CA PHE A 20 -14.44 -5.06 -2.37
C PHE A 20 -14.80 -5.67 -1.02
N ARG A 21 -15.96 -6.32 -0.91
CA ARG A 21 -16.39 -7.02 0.32
C ARG A 21 -15.38 -8.08 0.75
N GLU A 22 -14.93 -8.89 -0.19
CA GLU A 22 -13.98 -9.96 0.09
C GLU A 22 -12.58 -9.42 0.43
N HIS A 23 -12.18 -8.25 -0.07
CA HIS A 23 -10.97 -7.55 0.38
C HIS A 23 -11.08 -7.15 1.86
N VAL A 24 -12.23 -6.59 2.27
CA VAL A 24 -12.50 -6.24 3.68
C VAL A 24 -12.51 -7.48 4.57
N GLU A 25 -13.17 -8.55 4.14
CA GLU A 25 -13.22 -9.83 4.85
C GLU A 25 -11.83 -10.46 5.02
N ALA A 26 -10.98 -10.37 4.00
CA ALA A 26 -9.59 -10.82 4.07
C ALA A 26 -8.78 -10.01 5.09
N ALA A 27 -8.90 -8.70 5.06
CA ALA A 27 -8.24 -7.81 6.03
C ALA A 27 -8.67 -8.14 7.47
N ALA A 28 -9.98 -8.27 7.71
CA ALA A 28 -10.53 -8.62 8.99
C ALA A 28 -10.07 -10.02 9.48
N ALA A 29 -10.08 -11.02 8.58
CA ALA A 29 -9.61 -12.38 8.89
C ALA A 29 -8.14 -12.44 9.30
N GLY A 30 -7.30 -11.54 8.77
CA GLY A 30 -5.90 -11.36 9.15
C GLY A 30 -5.69 -10.47 10.38
N GLY A 31 -6.73 -9.79 10.88
CA GLY A 31 -6.61 -8.82 11.96
C GLY A 31 -5.84 -7.55 11.56
N PHE A 32 -5.91 -7.18 10.29
CA PHE A 32 -5.42 -5.87 9.81
C PHE A 32 -6.36 -4.75 10.29
N THR A 33 -5.79 -3.61 10.63
CA THR A 33 -6.54 -2.46 11.15
C THR A 33 -7.10 -1.57 10.07
N SER A 34 -6.48 -1.63 8.88
CA SER A 34 -6.92 -0.86 7.72
C SER A 34 -6.72 -1.59 6.38
N LEU A 35 -7.36 -1.06 5.35
CA LEU A 35 -7.35 -1.56 3.99
C LEU A 35 -6.95 -0.44 3.02
N ALA A 36 -6.09 -0.77 2.06
CA ALA A 36 -5.89 0.04 0.87
C ALA A 36 -6.96 -0.27 -0.18
N VAL A 37 -7.45 0.76 -0.86
CA VAL A 37 -8.50 0.64 -1.87
C VAL A 37 -7.94 1.04 -3.23
N ALA A 38 -7.97 0.09 -4.17
CA ALA A 38 -7.63 0.37 -5.54
C ALA A 38 -8.81 1.04 -6.28
N PRO A 39 -8.57 2.08 -7.10
CA PRO A 39 -9.63 2.77 -7.84
C PRO A 39 -10.50 1.83 -8.69
N GLU A 40 -9.91 0.85 -9.36
CA GLU A 40 -10.65 -0.13 -10.16
C GLU A 40 -11.55 -1.02 -9.29
N THR A 41 -11.16 -1.33 -8.07
CA THR A 41 -12.02 -2.10 -7.13
C THR A 41 -13.23 -1.27 -6.70
N TYR A 42 -13.03 0.03 -6.41
CA TYR A 42 -14.12 0.95 -6.13
C TYR A 42 -15.06 1.09 -7.34
N ARG A 43 -14.54 1.35 -8.54
CA ARG A 43 -15.32 1.45 -9.78
C ARG A 43 -16.19 0.20 -10.00
N ARG A 44 -15.60 -0.98 -9.86
CA ARG A 44 -16.32 -2.26 -9.99
C ARG A 44 -17.44 -2.41 -8.97
N ALA A 45 -17.20 -2.05 -7.72
CA ALA A 45 -18.22 -2.11 -6.67
C ALA A 45 -19.40 -1.17 -6.98
N ILE A 46 -19.13 0.09 -7.34
CA ILE A 46 -20.18 1.07 -7.69
C ILE A 46 -20.95 0.65 -8.94
N SER A 47 -20.25 0.21 -10.00
CA SER A 47 -20.91 -0.24 -11.24
C SER A 47 -21.74 -1.53 -11.06
N SER A 48 -21.43 -2.34 -10.05
CA SER A 48 -22.22 -3.51 -9.64
C SER A 48 -23.42 -3.17 -8.78
N GLY A 49 -23.68 -1.87 -8.53
CA GLY A 49 -24.85 -1.39 -7.81
C GLY A 49 -24.64 -1.09 -6.32
N SER A 50 -23.42 -1.24 -5.79
CA SER A 50 -23.14 -0.83 -4.41
C SER A 50 -23.13 0.69 -4.27
N SER A 51 -23.71 1.20 -3.18
CA SER A 51 -23.57 2.61 -2.81
C SER A 51 -22.30 2.84 -1.97
N VAL A 52 -21.83 4.08 -1.93
CA VAL A 52 -20.72 4.50 -1.04
C VAL A 52 -21.02 4.19 0.42
N ALA A 53 -22.27 4.39 0.86
CA ALA A 53 -22.70 4.10 2.22
C ALA A 53 -22.56 2.60 2.55
N GLU A 54 -22.93 1.72 1.62
CA GLU A 54 -22.76 0.27 1.78
C GLU A 54 -21.29 -0.12 1.86
N LEU A 55 -20.41 0.46 1.04
CA LEU A 55 -18.98 0.17 1.11
C LEU A 55 -18.38 0.56 2.48
N ARG A 56 -18.74 1.73 3.00
CA ARG A 56 -18.34 2.15 4.35
C ARG A 56 -18.90 1.22 5.42
N THR A 57 -20.17 0.85 5.34
CA THR A 57 -20.80 -0.07 6.29
C THR A 57 -20.11 -1.44 6.30
N ILE A 58 -19.76 -1.98 5.12
CA ILE A 58 -19.01 -3.25 5.03
C ILE A 58 -17.69 -3.16 5.80
N ALA A 59 -16.95 -2.07 5.66
CA ALA A 59 -15.68 -1.88 6.35
C ALA A 59 -15.90 -1.73 7.88
N ASP A 60 -16.84 -0.88 8.29
CA ASP A 60 -17.15 -0.62 9.69
C ASP A 60 -17.64 -1.86 10.44
N ASP A 61 -18.52 -2.65 9.82
CA ASP A 61 -19.05 -3.89 10.39
C ASP A 61 -17.95 -4.95 10.62
N ASN A 62 -16.88 -4.90 9.83
CA ASN A 62 -15.72 -5.76 9.96
C ASN A 62 -14.59 -5.15 10.82
N GLY A 63 -14.75 -3.93 11.31
CA GLY A 63 -13.77 -3.24 12.13
C GLY A 63 -12.49 -2.82 11.34
N VAL A 64 -12.58 -2.71 10.02
CA VAL A 64 -11.49 -2.35 9.12
C VAL A 64 -11.66 -0.91 8.66
N LYS A 65 -10.63 -0.07 8.80
CA LYS A 65 -10.66 1.31 8.31
C LYS A 65 -10.24 1.34 6.84
N LEU A 66 -10.97 2.08 6.01
CA LEU A 66 -10.53 2.42 4.66
C LEU A 66 -9.55 3.60 4.78
N ARG A 67 -8.28 3.46 4.35
CA ARG A 67 -7.27 4.47 4.66
C ARG A 67 -6.47 4.94 3.46
N HIS A 68 -6.04 4.05 2.58
CA HIS A 68 -5.13 4.38 1.49
C HIS A 68 -5.82 4.24 0.14
N LEU A 69 -5.57 5.20 -0.78
CA LEU A 69 -5.82 5.01 -2.21
C LEU A 69 -4.57 4.37 -2.83
N ASP A 70 -4.72 3.23 -3.50
CA ASP A 70 -3.63 2.52 -4.17
C ASP A 70 -4.06 2.16 -5.60
N SER A 71 -3.63 2.93 -6.59
CA SER A 71 -2.70 4.05 -6.65
C SER A 71 -3.17 5.15 -7.60
N LEU A 72 -2.47 6.29 -7.59
CA LEU A 72 -2.69 7.41 -8.49
C LEU A 72 -1.47 7.60 -9.39
N THR A 73 -1.68 7.64 -10.71
CA THR A 73 -0.64 7.90 -11.73
C THR A 73 -0.71 9.28 -12.35
N ASP A 74 -1.87 9.96 -12.28
CA ASP A 74 -2.14 11.26 -12.93
C ASP A 74 -1.55 12.46 -12.16
N TRP A 75 -0.29 12.34 -11.75
CA TRP A 75 0.52 13.43 -11.23
C TRP A 75 1.63 13.85 -12.19
N ALA A 76 1.94 12.99 -13.15
CA ALA A 76 2.89 13.21 -14.22
C ALA A 76 2.16 13.35 -15.57
N PRO A 77 2.80 13.95 -16.60
CA PRO A 77 2.17 14.13 -17.92
C PRO A 77 1.78 12.84 -18.63
N ILE A 78 2.40 11.73 -18.28
CA ILE A 78 2.12 10.38 -18.82
C ILE A 78 1.66 9.51 -17.64
N ARG A 79 0.48 8.93 -17.75
CA ARG A 79 -0.15 8.12 -16.69
C ARG A 79 0.10 6.63 -16.85
N VAL A 80 0.35 6.19 -18.08
CA VAL A 80 0.46 4.76 -18.42
C VAL A 80 1.63 4.57 -19.37
N PRO A 81 2.47 3.53 -19.19
CA PRO A 81 3.57 3.23 -20.10
C PRO A 81 3.10 3.02 -21.56
N SER A 82 4.01 3.21 -22.51
CA SER A 82 3.71 3.07 -23.94
C SER A 82 3.22 1.68 -24.31
N GLU A 83 3.83 0.66 -23.71
CA GLU A 83 3.51 -0.76 -23.91
C GLU A 83 2.90 -1.36 -22.65
N VAL A 84 1.58 -1.44 -22.61
CA VAL A 84 0.85 -1.98 -21.46
C VAL A 84 -0.38 -2.75 -21.93
N ASN A 85 -0.67 -3.87 -21.26
CA ASN A 85 -1.87 -4.65 -21.54
C ASN A 85 -3.15 -3.91 -21.10
N PRO A 86 -4.33 -4.29 -21.61
CA PRO A 86 -5.60 -3.62 -21.30
C PRO A 86 -5.94 -3.58 -19.79
N GLU A 87 -5.66 -4.65 -19.05
CA GLU A 87 -5.96 -4.74 -17.61
C GLU A 87 -5.13 -3.70 -16.81
N LEU A 88 -3.84 -3.58 -17.15
CA LEU A 88 -2.96 -2.61 -16.52
C LEU A 88 -3.36 -1.18 -16.89
N ARG A 89 -3.82 -0.97 -18.13
CA ARG A 89 -4.36 0.32 -18.56
C ARG A 89 -5.61 0.69 -17.77
N GLU A 90 -6.55 -0.22 -17.58
CA GLU A 90 -7.75 0.00 -16.78
C GLU A 90 -7.41 0.41 -15.33
N ARG A 91 -6.40 -0.25 -14.74
CA ARG A 91 -5.95 0.04 -13.38
C ARG A 91 -5.33 1.43 -13.24
N PHE A 92 -4.50 1.86 -14.18
CA PHE A 92 -3.69 3.06 -14.04
C PHE A 92 -4.19 4.27 -14.85
N ASP A 93 -5.04 4.09 -15.85
CA ASP A 93 -5.60 5.22 -16.62
C ASP A 93 -6.81 5.81 -15.91
N ILE A 94 -6.56 6.39 -14.75
CA ILE A 94 -7.55 7.09 -13.95
C ILE A 94 -7.09 8.52 -13.69
N SER A 95 -8.04 9.47 -13.70
CA SER A 95 -7.74 10.87 -13.46
C SER A 95 -7.50 11.16 -11.98
N ALA A 96 -6.69 12.18 -11.69
CA ALA A 96 -6.51 12.66 -10.32
C ALA A 96 -7.86 13.12 -9.73
N ASP A 97 -8.73 13.74 -10.51
CA ASP A 97 -10.06 14.17 -10.04
C ASP A 97 -10.89 13.00 -9.51
N GLU A 98 -10.89 11.88 -10.23
CA GLU A 98 -11.59 10.68 -9.77
C GLU A 98 -10.95 10.07 -8.53
N CYS A 99 -9.61 10.01 -8.46
CA CYS A 99 -8.90 9.53 -7.27
C CYS A 99 -9.24 10.36 -6.03
N PHE A 100 -9.27 11.70 -6.15
CA PHE A 100 -9.67 12.58 -5.04
C PHE A 100 -11.14 12.41 -4.66
N ALA A 101 -12.04 12.23 -5.65
CA ALA A 101 -13.44 11.93 -5.37
C ALA A 101 -13.62 10.60 -4.61
N ILE A 102 -12.83 9.58 -4.92
CA ILE A 102 -12.81 8.31 -4.16
C ILE A 102 -12.31 8.54 -2.74
N CYS A 103 -11.23 9.31 -2.56
CA CYS A 103 -10.72 9.65 -1.24
C CYS A 103 -11.79 10.34 -0.36
N GLU A 104 -12.47 11.32 -0.91
CA GLU A 104 -13.57 12.01 -0.22
C GLU A 104 -14.73 11.06 0.07
N ALA A 105 -15.17 10.29 -0.94
CA ALA A 105 -16.29 9.36 -0.83
C ALA A 105 -16.05 8.29 0.25
N LEU A 106 -14.84 7.75 0.37
CA LEU A 106 -14.51 6.70 1.33
C LEU A 106 -13.88 7.22 2.62
N GLY A 107 -13.50 8.50 2.71
CA GLY A 107 -12.81 9.08 3.84
C GLY A 107 -11.37 8.58 3.98
N LEU A 108 -10.67 8.41 2.85
CA LEU A 108 -9.28 7.96 2.86
C LEU A 108 -8.36 9.07 3.38
N GLU A 109 -7.19 8.68 3.88
CA GLU A 109 -6.24 9.60 4.53
C GLU A 109 -4.93 9.73 3.73
N THR A 110 -4.65 8.77 2.83
CA THR A 110 -3.36 8.69 2.11
C THR A 110 -3.59 8.34 0.64
N ILE A 111 -2.79 8.94 -0.23
CA ILE A 111 -2.69 8.59 -1.66
C ILE A 111 -1.33 7.98 -1.91
N LEU A 112 -1.30 6.79 -2.53
CA LEU A 112 -0.09 6.21 -3.10
C LEU A 112 0.06 6.72 -4.54
N ALA A 113 1.11 7.50 -4.81
CA ALA A 113 1.45 7.97 -6.13
C ALA A 113 2.52 7.07 -6.76
N VAL A 114 2.28 6.63 -8.00
CA VAL A 114 3.22 5.78 -8.75
C VAL A 114 3.59 6.42 -10.08
N ALA A 115 4.80 6.10 -10.58
CA ALA A 115 5.34 6.63 -11.83
C ALA A 115 5.02 5.69 -13.00
N GLY A 116 3.76 5.69 -13.47
CA GLY A 116 3.27 4.83 -14.53
C GLY A 116 3.75 5.24 -15.95
N TYR A 117 5.04 5.52 -16.13
CA TYR A 117 5.62 5.91 -17.43
C TYR A 117 7.01 5.29 -17.60
N ASP A 118 7.50 5.29 -18.85
CA ASP A 118 8.78 4.69 -19.21
C ASP A 118 9.95 5.52 -18.66
N LYS A 119 11.04 4.86 -18.27
CA LYS A 119 12.23 5.50 -17.72
C LYS A 119 12.83 6.54 -18.68
N GLY A 120 13.13 7.72 -18.15
CA GLY A 120 13.86 8.78 -18.88
C GLY A 120 13.04 9.59 -19.88
N VAL A 121 11.72 9.36 -19.97
CA VAL A 121 10.84 10.12 -20.91
C VAL A 121 10.36 11.45 -20.35
N ILE A 122 10.47 11.68 -19.04
CA ILE A 122 10.08 12.92 -18.37
C ILE A 122 11.27 13.45 -17.57
N SER A 123 11.54 14.76 -17.65
CA SER A 123 12.61 15.39 -16.88
C SER A 123 12.28 15.52 -15.40
N SER A 124 13.28 15.52 -14.55
CA SER A 124 13.12 15.62 -13.09
C SER A 124 12.36 16.89 -12.68
N ASP A 125 12.63 18.02 -13.32
CA ASP A 125 11.95 19.29 -13.01
C ASP A 125 10.44 19.22 -13.23
N VAL A 126 10.01 18.58 -14.33
CA VAL A 126 8.59 18.37 -14.63
C VAL A 126 7.93 17.43 -13.59
N LEU A 127 8.68 16.42 -13.14
CA LEU A 127 8.20 15.49 -12.11
C LEU A 127 8.12 16.15 -10.73
N ILE A 128 9.12 16.95 -10.35
CA ILE A 128 9.12 17.72 -9.09
C ILE A 128 7.92 18.66 -9.06
N ASP A 129 7.69 19.41 -10.13
CA ASP A 129 6.54 20.31 -10.24
C ASP A 129 5.21 19.55 -10.19
N GLY A 130 5.10 18.42 -10.91
CA GLY A 130 3.91 17.58 -10.93
C GLY A 130 3.58 17.01 -9.57
N PHE A 131 4.58 16.46 -8.88
CA PHE A 131 4.42 15.92 -7.53
C PHE A 131 4.11 17.01 -6.50
N GLY A 132 4.76 18.18 -6.61
CA GLY A 132 4.45 19.35 -5.79
C GLY A 132 2.99 19.78 -5.92
N ARG A 133 2.44 19.86 -7.15
CA ARG A 133 1.02 20.18 -7.38
C ARG A 133 0.08 19.11 -6.79
N LEU A 134 0.44 17.83 -6.91
CA LEU A 134 -0.33 16.75 -6.27
C LEU A 134 -0.38 16.94 -4.76
N CYS A 135 0.77 17.18 -4.13
CA CYS A 135 0.86 17.40 -2.68
C CYS A 135 0.07 18.66 -2.23
N ASP A 136 0.15 19.75 -2.98
CA ASP A 136 -0.61 20.98 -2.70
C ASP A 136 -2.12 20.73 -2.75
N ARG A 137 -2.59 19.96 -3.72
CA ARG A 137 -4.00 19.55 -3.81
C ARG A 137 -4.39 18.63 -2.65
N ALA A 138 -3.57 17.64 -2.34
CA ALA A 138 -3.79 16.69 -1.25
C ALA A 138 -3.88 17.41 0.10
N ALA A 139 -3.05 18.43 0.34
CA ALA A 139 -3.06 19.23 1.55
C ALA A 139 -4.41 19.94 1.79
N GLN A 140 -5.11 20.36 0.72
CA GLN A 140 -6.44 21.00 0.83
C GLN A 140 -7.50 20.06 1.42
N SER A 141 -7.31 18.75 1.26
CA SER A 141 -8.18 17.70 1.80
C SER A 141 -7.57 16.99 3.02
N GLY A 142 -6.45 17.47 3.54
CA GLY A 142 -5.75 16.85 4.67
C GLY A 142 -5.11 15.49 4.37
N LEU A 143 -4.86 15.19 3.09
CA LEU A 143 -4.30 13.91 2.65
C LEU A 143 -2.78 13.94 2.67
N TRP A 144 -2.20 12.80 3.03
CA TRP A 144 -0.79 12.49 2.87
C TRP A 144 -0.55 11.84 1.50
N VAL A 145 0.62 12.08 0.89
CA VAL A 145 1.01 11.46 -0.40
C VAL A 145 2.30 10.67 -0.20
N ASP A 146 2.24 9.36 -0.42
CA ASP A 146 3.42 8.51 -0.52
C ASP A 146 3.81 8.32 -1.99
N LEU A 147 5.07 8.52 -2.34
CA LEU A 147 5.61 8.28 -3.68
C LEU A 147 6.31 6.92 -3.70
N GLU A 148 5.88 6.03 -4.58
CA GLU A 148 6.47 4.70 -4.73
C GLU A 148 7.38 4.64 -5.96
N PHE A 149 8.56 4.05 -5.76
CA PHE A 149 9.49 3.72 -6.83
C PHE A 149 9.36 2.26 -7.27
N MET A 150 9.49 2.04 -8.59
CA MET A 150 9.35 0.72 -9.20
C MET A 150 10.48 0.48 -10.21
N PRO A 151 11.28 -0.59 -10.10
CA PRO A 151 12.53 -0.76 -10.87
C PRO A 151 12.33 -0.89 -12.38
N PHE A 152 11.13 -1.12 -12.84
CA PHE A 152 10.78 -1.28 -14.25
C PHE A 152 10.12 -0.04 -14.88
N TRP A 153 9.86 1.04 -14.09
CA TRP A 153 9.20 2.26 -14.54
C TRP A 153 10.02 3.53 -14.29
N GLY A 154 9.38 4.68 -14.45
CA GLY A 154 10.00 6.00 -14.51
C GLY A 154 10.78 6.44 -13.28
N LEU A 155 10.44 5.94 -12.09
CA LEU A 155 11.21 6.11 -10.86
C LEU A 155 11.75 4.74 -10.42
N PRO A 156 12.97 4.36 -10.84
CA PRO A 156 13.42 2.97 -10.72
C PRO A 156 13.95 2.59 -9.33
N ASP A 157 14.28 3.55 -8.48
CA ASP A 157 14.94 3.30 -7.20
C ASP A 157 14.66 4.40 -6.16
N LEU A 158 15.11 4.15 -4.94
CA LEU A 158 14.96 5.07 -3.81
C LEU A 158 15.58 6.45 -4.07
N ALA A 159 16.71 6.51 -4.78
CA ALA A 159 17.39 7.78 -5.06
C ALA A 159 16.56 8.66 -6.02
N ALA A 160 15.93 8.05 -7.03
CA ALA A 160 15.04 8.74 -7.94
C ALA A 160 13.78 9.28 -7.22
N ALA A 161 13.16 8.45 -6.37
CA ALA A 161 12.00 8.89 -5.59
C ALA A 161 12.37 10.01 -4.60
N TRP A 162 13.51 9.88 -3.93
CA TRP A 162 14.00 10.91 -3.00
C TRP A 162 14.23 12.25 -3.69
N ALA A 163 14.84 12.25 -4.87
CA ALA A 163 15.08 13.48 -5.63
C ALA A 163 13.78 14.24 -5.93
N ILE A 164 12.66 13.53 -6.16
CA ILE A 164 11.35 14.14 -6.40
C ILE A 164 10.74 14.66 -5.11
N VAL A 165 10.72 13.84 -4.05
CA VAL A 165 10.12 14.22 -2.75
C VAL A 165 10.88 15.40 -2.12
N ASP A 166 12.23 15.35 -2.14
CA ASP A 166 13.06 16.44 -1.62
C ASP A 166 12.92 17.70 -2.47
N GLY A 167 12.96 17.57 -3.80
CA GLY A 167 12.81 18.70 -4.73
C GLY A 167 11.46 19.39 -4.62
N ALA A 168 10.38 18.66 -4.36
CA ALA A 168 9.05 19.22 -4.23
C ALA A 168 8.86 20.08 -2.97
N GLN A 169 9.65 19.88 -1.91
CA GLN A 169 9.65 20.67 -0.66
C GLN A 169 8.23 20.81 -0.06
N ARG A 170 7.48 19.71 0.05
CA ARG A 170 6.15 19.68 0.67
C ARG A 170 6.17 18.84 1.95
N GLU A 171 5.41 19.28 2.99
CA GLU A 171 5.41 18.62 4.30
C GLU A 171 4.50 17.38 4.36
N ASN A 172 3.46 17.32 3.53
CA ASN A 172 2.47 16.26 3.51
C ASN A 172 2.81 15.11 2.53
N CYS A 173 4.08 14.76 2.41
CA CYS A 173 4.50 13.67 1.54
C CYS A 173 5.70 12.88 2.07
N GLY A 174 5.85 11.68 1.56
CA GLY A 174 6.96 10.78 1.84
C GLY A 174 7.18 9.77 0.72
N ILE A 175 7.90 8.72 1.05
CA ILE A 175 8.21 7.62 0.14
C ILE A 175 7.60 6.34 0.71
N MET A 176 6.84 5.63 -0.11
CA MET A 176 6.49 4.23 0.14
C MET A 176 7.72 3.37 -0.14
N VAL A 177 8.13 2.61 0.86
CA VAL A 177 9.19 1.63 0.68
C VAL A 177 8.56 0.25 0.50
N ASP A 178 8.41 -0.19 -0.74
CA ASP A 178 8.10 -1.58 -1.03
C ASP A 178 9.39 -2.40 -0.95
N THR A 179 9.41 -3.44 -0.10
CA THR A 179 10.60 -4.27 0.14
C THR A 179 11.03 -5.06 -1.10
N TRP A 180 10.09 -5.44 -1.97
CA TRP A 180 10.38 -6.09 -3.23
C TRP A 180 11.03 -5.10 -4.22
N HIS A 181 10.42 -3.92 -4.42
CA HIS A 181 10.94 -2.91 -5.33
C HIS A 181 12.33 -2.42 -4.91
N PHE A 182 12.53 -2.19 -3.62
CA PHE A 182 13.85 -1.84 -3.09
C PHE A 182 14.89 -2.93 -3.37
N SER A 183 14.55 -4.19 -3.12
CA SER A 183 15.51 -5.30 -3.21
C SER A 183 15.80 -5.77 -4.63
N LYS A 184 14.82 -5.64 -5.54
CA LYS A 184 14.93 -6.09 -6.94
C LYS A 184 15.41 -4.99 -7.89
N GLY A 185 15.34 -3.74 -7.45
CA GLY A 185 15.91 -2.60 -8.14
C GLY A 185 17.39 -2.43 -7.85
N THR A 186 17.75 -1.21 -7.43
CA THR A 186 19.11 -0.85 -7.00
C THR A 186 19.07 -0.58 -5.48
N PRO A 187 19.23 -1.61 -4.63
CA PRO A 187 19.13 -1.43 -3.19
C PRO A 187 20.30 -0.58 -2.66
N ASP A 188 19.99 0.57 -2.11
CA ASP A 188 20.94 1.47 -1.46
C ASP A 188 20.62 1.61 0.03
N PHE A 189 21.19 0.74 0.85
CA PHE A 189 21.01 0.73 2.30
C PHE A 189 21.61 1.95 2.99
N GLU A 190 22.68 2.53 2.46
CA GLU A 190 23.30 3.74 3.02
C GLU A 190 22.37 4.94 2.82
N LEU A 191 21.80 5.08 1.62
CA LEU A 191 20.79 6.09 1.37
C LEU A 191 19.57 5.87 2.28
N LEU A 192 19.04 4.63 2.37
CA LEU A 192 17.89 4.33 3.23
C LEU A 192 18.14 4.72 4.69
N ARG A 193 19.36 4.49 5.21
CA ARG A 193 19.76 4.92 6.57
C ARG A 193 19.89 6.44 6.68
N SER A 194 20.35 7.13 5.65
CA SER A 194 20.60 8.58 5.70
C SER A 194 19.32 9.43 5.60
N LEU A 195 18.28 8.95 4.91
CA LEU A 195 17.05 9.70 4.70
C LEU A 195 16.32 10.06 5.99
N PRO A 196 15.64 11.22 6.06
CA PRO A 196 14.89 11.62 7.25
C PRO A 196 13.69 10.70 7.50
N GLY A 197 13.55 10.20 8.73
CA GLY A 197 12.54 9.20 9.09
C GLY A 197 11.10 9.64 8.84
N HIS A 198 10.80 10.94 9.01
CA HIS A 198 9.46 11.48 8.76
C HIS A 198 9.02 11.42 7.28
N ARG A 199 9.93 11.08 6.37
CA ARG A 199 9.65 10.84 4.94
C ARG A 199 9.50 9.36 4.60
N LEU A 200 9.72 8.46 5.55
CA LEU A 200 9.69 7.01 5.39
C LEU A 200 8.67 6.41 6.37
N VAL A 201 7.41 6.79 6.21
CA VAL A 201 6.34 6.46 7.18
C VAL A 201 5.53 5.22 6.81
N SER A 202 5.63 4.78 5.56
CA SER A 202 4.83 3.68 5.00
C SER A 202 5.73 2.61 4.38
N VAL A 203 5.40 1.33 4.61
CA VAL A 203 6.12 0.21 4.01
C VAL A 203 5.18 -0.91 3.57
N GLN A 204 5.34 -1.33 2.32
CA GLN A 204 4.74 -2.54 1.77
C GLN A 204 5.74 -3.69 1.87
N VAL A 205 5.30 -4.81 2.43
CA VAL A 205 6.17 -5.93 2.75
C VAL A 205 5.83 -7.12 1.88
N ALA A 206 6.76 -7.47 1.01
CA ALA A 206 6.76 -8.71 0.24
C ALA A 206 8.15 -9.33 0.28
N ASP A 207 8.25 -10.60 -0.06
CA ASP A 207 9.49 -11.33 -0.25
C ASP A 207 9.54 -11.90 -1.67
N ALA A 208 10.65 -12.48 -2.07
CA ALA A 208 10.81 -13.19 -3.33
C ALA A 208 12.09 -14.04 -3.31
N MET A 209 12.24 -14.89 -4.32
CA MET A 209 13.53 -15.51 -4.60
C MET A 209 14.53 -14.44 -5.03
N LYS A 210 15.81 -14.59 -4.65
CA LYS A 210 16.87 -13.65 -5.02
C LYS A 210 17.01 -13.50 -6.55
N HIS A 211 16.93 -14.61 -7.27
CA HIS A 211 16.95 -14.61 -8.73
C HIS A 211 15.56 -14.32 -9.28
N GLN A 212 15.51 -13.53 -10.35
CA GLN A 212 14.29 -13.27 -11.09
C GLN A 212 13.72 -14.57 -11.65
N ARG A 213 12.42 -14.77 -11.50
CA ARG A 213 11.66 -15.93 -12.01
C ARG A 213 10.87 -15.57 -13.27
N GLY A 214 10.32 -14.38 -13.34
CA GLY A 214 9.64 -13.86 -14.53
C GLY A 214 10.60 -13.57 -15.68
N SER A 215 10.09 -13.49 -16.91
CA SER A 215 10.86 -13.06 -18.09
C SER A 215 11.29 -11.60 -18.01
N THR A 216 10.53 -10.78 -17.27
CA THR A 216 10.80 -9.38 -16.97
C THR A 216 10.65 -9.12 -15.48
N LEU A 217 11.20 -8.00 -14.98
CA LEU A 217 10.94 -7.56 -13.59
C LEU A 217 9.46 -7.28 -13.34
N PHE A 218 8.74 -6.79 -14.35
CA PHE A 218 7.30 -6.59 -14.25
C PHE A 218 6.55 -7.92 -14.06
N GLU A 219 6.89 -8.95 -14.84
CA GLU A 219 6.30 -10.29 -14.63
C GLU A 219 6.69 -10.87 -13.26
N ASP A 220 7.94 -10.67 -12.84
CA ASP A 220 8.42 -11.16 -11.53
C ASP A 220 7.62 -10.55 -10.37
N THR A 221 7.33 -9.24 -10.43
CA THR A 221 6.57 -8.54 -9.38
C THR A 221 5.10 -8.95 -9.34
N VAL A 222 4.46 -9.18 -10.46
CA VAL A 222 3.00 -9.45 -10.49
C VAL A 222 2.62 -10.93 -10.33
N ARG A 223 3.60 -11.86 -10.41
CA ARG A 223 3.33 -13.30 -10.39
C ARG A 223 4.12 -14.09 -9.36
N PHE A 224 5.30 -13.61 -8.95
CA PHE A 224 6.27 -14.45 -8.24
C PHE A 224 6.75 -13.88 -6.91
N ARG A 225 6.05 -12.86 -6.38
CA ARG A 225 6.30 -12.44 -4.99
C ARG A 225 6.01 -13.61 -4.03
N LYS A 226 6.59 -13.54 -2.84
CA LYS A 226 6.36 -14.45 -1.74
C LYS A 226 5.80 -13.69 -0.54
N PHE A 227 5.08 -14.40 0.32
CA PHE A 227 4.70 -13.81 1.59
C PHE A 227 5.94 -13.44 2.42
N PRO A 228 5.86 -12.40 3.28
CA PRO A 228 7.00 -11.93 4.06
C PRO A 228 7.74 -13.06 4.80
N GLY A 229 9.05 -13.14 4.62
CA GLY A 229 9.89 -14.16 5.22
C GLY A 229 9.84 -15.55 4.58
N GLU A 230 9.14 -15.70 3.43
CA GLU A 230 9.07 -16.96 2.68
C GLU A 230 10.02 -16.96 1.46
N GLY A 231 10.84 -15.93 1.31
CA GLY A 231 11.81 -15.78 0.22
C GLY A 231 13.24 -15.60 0.73
N GLN A 232 13.99 -14.77 0.00
CA GLN A 232 15.42 -14.57 0.21
C GLN A 232 15.82 -13.09 0.21
N LEU A 233 14.85 -12.18 0.17
CA LEU A 233 15.12 -10.74 0.20
C LEU A 233 15.47 -10.28 1.61
N PRO A 234 16.20 -9.17 1.78
CA PRO A 234 16.65 -8.68 3.09
C PRO A 234 15.54 -7.94 3.85
N VAL A 235 14.33 -8.51 3.87
CA VAL A 235 13.10 -7.90 4.42
C VAL A 235 13.31 -7.44 5.87
N VAL A 236 13.87 -8.29 6.72
CA VAL A 236 14.10 -7.99 8.14
C VAL A 236 15.08 -6.82 8.32
N GLU A 237 16.13 -6.72 7.50
CA GLU A 237 17.09 -5.61 7.56
C GLU A 237 16.41 -4.29 7.17
N ILE A 238 15.63 -4.28 6.09
CA ILE A 238 14.88 -3.09 5.67
C ILE A 238 13.95 -2.62 6.78
N LEU A 239 13.18 -3.54 7.37
CA LEU A 239 12.25 -3.24 8.45
C LEU A 239 12.95 -2.69 9.70
N LYS A 240 14.10 -3.24 10.09
CA LYS A 240 14.93 -2.72 11.20
C LYS A 240 15.33 -1.27 10.96
N ILE A 241 15.87 -0.96 9.77
CA ILE A 241 16.27 0.41 9.43
C ILE A 241 15.08 1.37 9.51
N LEU A 242 13.94 1.00 8.95
CA LEU A 242 12.75 1.85 8.99
C LEU A 242 12.21 2.04 10.42
N HIS A 243 12.23 1.00 11.23
CA HIS A 243 11.80 1.05 12.63
C HIS A 243 12.71 1.93 13.49
N GLU A 244 14.02 1.81 13.34
CA GLU A 244 15.04 2.59 14.05
C GLU A 244 14.89 4.11 13.79
N LYS A 245 14.31 4.51 12.66
CA LYS A 245 14.00 5.92 12.37
C LYS A 245 12.87 6.50 13.22
N GLY A 246 12.07 5.66 13.87
CA GLY A 246 11.04 6.07 14.83
C GLY A 246 9.80 6.75 14.24
N HIS A 247 9.60 6.72 12.92
CA HIS A 247 8.51 7.40 12.23
C HIS A 247 7.58 6.46 11.45
N LEU A 248 7.83 5.13 11.47
CA LEU A 248 7.00 4.15 10.78
C LEU A 248 5.57 4.15 11.34
N ARG A 249 4.58 4.37 10.46
CA ARG A 249 3.15 4.49 10.79
C ARG A 249 2.28 3.44 10.13
N HIS A 250 2.61 3.07 8.88
CA HIS A 250 1.81 2.17 8.06
C HIS A 250 2.68 1.01 7.59
N ILE A 251 2.27 -0.20 7.93
CA ILE A 251 2.99 -1.41 7.53
C ILE A 251 2.02 -2.51 7.15
N GLY A 252 2.30 -3.21 6.07
CA GLY A 252 1.47 -4.35 5.70
C GLY A 252 2.04 -5.17 4.55
N SER A 253 1.47 -6.35 4.35
CA SER A 253 1.89 -7.22 3.26
C SER A 253 1.26 -6.82 1.94
N GLU A 254 2.06 -6.84 0.87
CA GLU A 254 1.59 -6.69 -0.50
C GLU A 254 2.17 -7.81 -1.38
N VAL A 255 1.36 -8.84 -1.63
CA VAL A 255 1.85 -10.07 -2.27
C VAL A 255 1.10 -10.34 -3.57
N PHE A 256 1.67 -9.90 -4.68
CA PHE A 256 1.24 -10.30 -6.02
C PHE A 256 1.87 -11.64 -6.37
N ALA A 257 1.09 -12.72 -6.35
CA ALA A 257 1.59 -14.06 -6.64
C ALA A 257 0.50 -14.95 -7.21
N ASP A 258 0.84 -15.76 -8.21
CA ASP A 258 -0.09 -16.76 -8.75
C ASP A 258 -0.52 -17.75 -7.65
N GLU A 259 0.37 -18.10 -6.72
CA GLU A 259 0.04 -18.96 -5.58
C GLU A 259 -0.91 -18.32 -4.57
N ALA A 260 -0.91 -16.99 -4.46
CA ALA A 260 -1.85 -16.27 -3.60
C ALA A 260 -3.26 -16.22 -4.22
N ASP A 261 -3.34 -16.17 -5.55
CA ASP A 261 -4.60 -16.18 -6.29
C ASP A 261 -5.42 -17.48 -6.11
N GLU A 262 -4.78 -18.57 -5.64
CA GLU A 262 -5.43 -19.85 -5.32
C GLU A 262 -6.02 -19.90 -3.91
N LEU A 263 -5.74 -18.90 -3.08
CA LEU A 263 -6.24 -18.85 -1.70
C LEU A 263 -7.63 -18.22 -1.65
N SER A 264 -8.46 -18.69 -0.72
CA SER A 264 -9.67 -17.94 -0.35
C SER A 264 -9.32 -16.60 0.34
N PRO A 265 -10.19 -15.57 0.31
CA PRO A 265 -9.92 -14.28 0.93
C PRO A 265 -9.47 -14.41 2.39
N ALA A 266 -10.18 -15.19 3.19
CA ALA A 266 -9.83 -15.41 4.59
C ALA A 266 -8.47 -16.14 4.77
N ALA A 267 -8.13 -17.10 3.91
CA ALA A 267 -6.84 -17.78 3.96
C ALA A 267 -5.70 -16.85 3.56
N ALA A 268 -5.88 -16.02 2.53
CA ALA A 268 -4.90 -15.03 2.10
C ALA A 268 -4.66 -13.98 3.20
N GLY A 269 -5.70 -13.45 3.82
CA GLY A 269 -5.60 -12.51 4.93
C GLY A 269 -4.83 -13.08 6.12
N LYS A 270 -5.16 -14.30 6.55
CA LYS A 270 -4.46 -14.98 7.66
C LYS A 270 -2.99 -15.24 7.35
N ARG A 271 -2.68 -15.79 6.15
CA ARG A 271 -1.29 -16.05 5.74
C ARG A 271 -0.48 -14.76 5.66
N SER A 272 -1.07 -13.68 5.12
CA SER A 272 -0.47 -12.36 5.11
C SER A 272 -0.11 -11.88 6.51
N ALA A 273 -1.03 -11.99 7.46
CA ALA A 273 -0.82 -11.54 8.83
C ALA A 273 0.21 -12.39 9.60
N GLU A 274 0.16 -13.71 9.44
CA GLU A 274 1.10 -14.63 10.08
C GLU A 274 2.53 -14.44 9.55
N SER A 275 2.68 -14.33 8.25
CA SER A 275 3.97 -14.11 7.60
C SER A 275 4.56 -12.74 7.95
N LEU A 276 3.75 -11.68 7.89
CA LEU A 276 4.14 -10.35 8.34
C LEU A 276 4.56 -10.36 9.81
N GLY A 277 3.79 -11.01 10.69
CA GLY A 277 4.09 -11.11 12.12
C GLY A 277 5.48 -11.70 12.40
N ARG A 278 5.87 -12.74 11.67
CA ARG A 278 7.21 -13.36 11.82
C ARG A 278 8.36 -12.40 11.48
N VAL A 279 8.24 -11.63 10.41
CA VAL A 279 9.30 -10.68 10.02
C VAL A 279 9.32 -9.43 10.91
N LEU A 280 8.17 -9.00 11.42
CA LEU A 280 8.10 -7.93 12.41
C LEU A 280 8.76 -8.30 13.72
N GLU A 281 8.49 -9.50 14.24
CA GLU A 281 9.14 -10.05 15.44
C GLU A 281 10.66 -10.12 15.24
N ALA A 282 11.12 -10.66 14.11
CA ALA A 282 12.54 -10.74 13.78
C ALA A 282 13.20 -9.34 13.61
N ALA A 283 12.43 -8.32 13.24
CA ALA A 283 12.88 -6.93 13.16
C ALA A 283 12.79 -6.18 14.50
N GLY A 284 12.21 -6.77 15.53
CA GLY A 284 12.01 -6.12 16.85
C GLY A 284 10.87 -5.08 16.83
N ILE A 285 9.95 -5.18 15.90
CA ILE A 285 8.78 -4.29 15.79
C ILE A 285 7.63 -4.92 16.57
N PRO A 286 7.19 -4.29 17.69
CA PRO A 286 6.09 -4.86 18.48
C PRO A 286 4.78 -4.80 17.68
N ARG A 287 4.08 -5.90 17.59
CA ARG A 287 2.71 -5.94 17.09
C ARG A 287 1.80 -5.55 18.24
N SER A 288 1.13 -4.40 18.15
CA SER A 288 0.03 -4.09 19.05
C SER A 288 -1.06 -5.13 18.85
N GLU A 289 -1.44 -5.84 19.94
CA GLU A 289 -2.61 -6.71 19.87
C GLU A 289 -3.82 -5.87 19.46
N PRO A 290 -4.65 -6.33 18.50
CA PRO A 290 -5.90 -5.65 18.23
C PRO A 290 -6.68 -5.57 19.53
N GLU A 291 -7.14 -4.39 19.94
CA GLU A 291 -8.08 -4.26 21.07
C GLU A 291 -9.28 -5.16 20.77
N LEU A 292 -9.33 -6.30 21.44
CA LEU A 292 -10.53 -7.16 21.45
C LEU A 292 -11.67 -6.32 22.04
N ARG A 293 -12.40 -5.64 21.16
CA ARG A 293 -13.67 -5.04 21.57
C ARG A 293 -14.55 -6.19 22.05
N SER A 294 -14.60 -6.37 23.39
CA SER A 294 -15.51 -7.29 24.02
C SER A 294 -16.91 -6.91 23.57
N LYS A 295 -17.56 -7.78 22.81
CA LYS A 295 -19.01 -7.76 22.62
C LYS A 295 -19.65 -8.09 23.96
N ALA A 296 -19.58 -7.18 24.93
CA ALA A 296 -20.38 -7.17 26.12
C ALA A 296 -21.79 -6.62 25.77
N GLY A 297 -22.47 -7.34 24.90
CA GLY A 297 -23.91 -7.19 24.74
C GLY A 297 -24.60 -7.99 25.87
N GLY A 298 -24.81 -7.33 27.02
CA GLY A 298 -25.59 -7.90 28.13
C GLY A 298 -27.00 -8.25 27.66
N PHE A 299 -27.27 -9.52 27.55
CA PHE A 299 -28.65 -10.02 27.58
C PHE A 299 -29.18 -9.77 29.01
N SER A 300 -29.93 -8.71 29.20
CA SER A 300 -30.77 -8.50 30.36
C SER A 300 -31.93 -9.45 30.25
N GLU A 301 -31.87 -10.59 30.97
CA GLU A 301 -33.04 -11.39 31.25
C GLU A 301 -34.04 -10.58 32.10
N ARG A 302 -35.10 -10.09 31.49
CA ARG A 302 -36.28 -9.64 32.24
C ARG A 302 -37.00 -10.89 32.75
N ARG A 303 -36.98 -11.10 34.07
CA ARG A 303 -37.89 -12.04 34.73
C ARG A 303 -39.30 -11.46 34.64
N PRO A 304 -40.33 -12.28 34.29
CA PRO A 304 -41.74 -11.88 34.45
C PRO A 304 -42.13 -11.93 35.91
N ALA A 305 -42.97 -10.96 36.29
CA ALA A 305 -43.66 -10.89 37.55
C ALA A 305 -44.84 -11.85 37.61
#